data_24126bf024a08bebe64924db68afe4ea
#
_entry.id   24126bf024a08bebe64924db68afe4ea
#
_cell.length_a   1.000
_cell.length_b   1.000
_cell.length_c   1.000
_cell.angle_alpha   90.00
_cell.angle_beta   90.00
_cell.angle_gamma   90.00
#
_symmetry.space_group_name_H-M   'P 1'
#
loop_
_entity.id
_entity.type
_entity.pdbx_description
1 polymer ?
#
loop_
_entity_poly.entity_id
_entity_poly.type
_entity_poly.pdbx_seq_one_letter_code
_entity_poly.pdbx_strand_id
1 'polypeptide(L)'
;GGIALHRGYIAEMATGEGKTLVATLPVYLNALTGMGVHVVTVNDYLARRDSEWMGMLFQFLGLTVGCIQSMMPSQLRREQYACDITYGTNAEFGFDYLRDNGMATSKSEQVQRGTTSPLWTKWTPSLLTKPAPPSSFPAPRSSPGNSSMIPCAPPLSAW
;
A
#
# COMPACT_ATOMS: atom_id res chain seq x y z
N GLY A 1 10.35 -7.29 8.95
CA GLY A 1 9.70 -6.38 8.00
C GLY A 1 8.30 -5.98 8.48
N GLY A 2 7.37 -6.93 8.63
CA GLY A 2 5.96 -6.63 8.95
C GLY A 2 5.75 -5.83 10.24
N ILE A 3 6.44 -6.18 11.32
CA ILE A 3 6.35 -5.43 12.60
C ILE A 3 6.91 -4.01 12.45
N ALA A 4 8.01 -3.86 11.71
CA ALA A 4 8.60 -2.55 11.46
C ALA A 4 7.64 -1.64 10.70
N LEU A 5 7.03 -2.16 9.63
CA LEU A 5 6.04 -1.45 8.84
C LEU A 5 4.80 -1.06 9.66
N HIS A 6 4.29 -1.97 10.49
CA HIS A 6 3.14 -1.67 11.36
C HIS A 6 3.46 -0.55 12.36
N ARG A 7 4.70 -0.48 12.84
CA ARG A 7 5.17 0.59 13.74
C ARG A 7 5.53 1.90 13.03
N GLY A 8 5.30 2.00 11.72
CA GLY A 8 5.60 3.20 10.93
C GLY A 8 7.08 3.35 10.52
N TYR A 9 7.87 2.28 10.65
CA TYR A 9 9.26 2.28 10.17
C TYR A 9 9.34 1.87 8.69
N ILE A 10 10.43 2.26 8.03
CA ILE A 10 10.77 1.77 6.70
C ILE A 10 11.55 0.47 6.85
N ALA A 11 11.05 -0.61 6.22
CA ALA A 11 11.75 -1.89 6.19
C ALA A 11 12.48 -2.05 4.86
N GLU A 12 13.79 -1.94 4.86
CA GLU A 12 14.62 -2.21 3.68
C GLU A 12 14.79 -3.73 3.51
N MET A 13 14.42 -4.21 2.32
CA MET A 13 14.54 -5.62 1.95
C MET A 13 15.13 -5.74 0.54
N ALA A 14 16.02 -6.69 0.30
CA ALA A 14 16.60 -6.94 -1.02
C ALA A 14 15.59 -7.51 -2.02
N THR A 15 15.90 -7.45 -3.30
CA THR A 15 15.04 -8.05 -4.33
C THR A 15 14.98 -9.57 -4.14
N GLY A 16 13.77 -10.13 -4.23
CA GLY A 16 13.56 -11.58 -4.06
C GLY A 16 13.27 -12.04 -2.60
N GLU A 17 13.34 -11.16 -1.61
CA GLU A 17 13.10 -11.52 -0.20
C GLU A 17 11.62 -11.59 0.21
N GLY A 18 10.70 -11.68 -0.75
CA GLY A 18 9.29 -11.87 -0.47
C GLY A 18 8.57 -10.64 0.07
N LYS A 19 8.94 -9.43 -0.36
CA LYS A 19 8.32 -8.17 0.07
C LYS A 19 6.80 -8.18 -0.01
N THR A 20 6.23 -8.71 -1.09
CA THR A 20 4.78 -8.79 -1.29
C THR A 20 4.11 -9.61 -0.19
N LEU A 21 4.73 -10.71 0.23
CA LEU A 21 4.23 -11.54 1.32
C LEU A 21 4.40 -10.86 2.68
N VAL A 22 5.53 -10.23 2.94
CA VAL A 22 5.78 -9.48 4.19
C VAL A 22 4.78 -8.34 4.36
N ALA A 23 4.36 -7.69 3.27
CA ALA A 23 3.35 -6.63 3.28
C ALA A 23 1.99 -7.11 3.77
N THR A 24 1.64 -8.37 3.56
CA THR A 24 0.34 -8.89 3.99
C THR A 24 0.14 -8.81 5.50
N LEU A 25 1.21 -8.93 6.28
CA LEU A 25 1.15 -8.92 7.74
C LEU A 25 0.61 -7.59 8.30
N PRO A 26 1.24 -6.42 8.02
CA PRO A 26 0.71 -5.15 8.49
C PRO A 26 -0.61 -4.77 7.81
N VAL A 27 -0.81 -5.14 6.54
CA VAL A 27 -2.07 -4.88 5.83
C VAL A 27 -3.23 -5.61 6.52
N TYR A 28 -3.09 -6.90 6.82
CA TYR A 28 -4.09 -7.66 7.54
C TYR A 28 -4.40 -7.05 8.91
N LEU A 29 -3.37 -6.79 9.71
CA LEU A 29 -3.53 -6.24 11.06
C LEU A 29 -4.29 -4.91 11.05
N ASN A 30 -3.98 -4.04 10.10
CA ASN A 30 -4.63 -2.74 9.97
C ASN A 30 -6.05 -2.85 9.38
N ALA A 31 -6.29 -3.79 8.47
CA ALA A 31 -7.61 -4.02 7.90
C ALA A 31 -8.64 -4.50 8.94
N LEU A 32 -8.21 -5.19 10.00
CA LEU A 32 -9.07 -5.60 11.11
C LEU A 32 -9.72 -4.42 11.85
N THR A 33 -9.21 -3.20 11.70
CA THR A 33 -9.84 -2.01 12.28
C THR A 33 -11.13 -1.59 11.59
N GLY A 34 -11.42 -2.14 10.39
CA GLY A 34 -12.59 -1.81 9.58
C GLY A 34 -12.53 -0.45 8.87
N MET A 35 -11.44 0.29 9.02
CA MET A 35 -11.29 1.62 8.41
C MET A 35 -10.83 1.59 6.96
N GLY A 36 -10.48 0.43 6.43
CA GLY A 36 -9.92 0.24 5.10
C GLY A 36 -8.42 0.51 5.03
N VAL A 37 -7.72 -0.24 4.19
CA VAL A 37 -6.27 -0.14 3.99
C VAL A 37 -5.98 0.05 2.51
N HIS A 38 -5.17 1.06 2.18
CA HIS A 38 -4.70 1.28 0.82
C HIS A 38 -3.29 0.69 0.64
N VAL A 39 -3.13 -0.17 -0.36
CA VAL A 39 -1.84 -0.76 -0.74
C VAL A 39 -1.38 -0.12 -2.04
N VAL A 40 -0.34 0.70 -1.95
CA VAL A 40 0.15 1.47 -3.09
C VAL A 40 1.21 0.68 -3.86
N THR A 41 1.00 0.54 -5.16
CA THR A 41 1.94 -0.11 -6.09
C THR A 41 2.50 0.88 -7.13
N VAL A 42 3.54 0.46 -7.82
CA VAL A 42 4.21 1.32 -8.83
C VAL A 42 3.39 1.48 -10.10
N ASN A 43 2.65 0.43 -10.49
CA ASN A 43 1.87 0.42 -11.72
C ASN A 43 0.63 -0.48 -11.59
N ASP A 44 -0.28 -0.33 -12.54
CA ASP A 44 -1.56 -1.06 -12.58
C ASP A 44 -1.38 -2.58 -12.70
N TYR A 45 -0.34 -3.02 -13.41
CA TYR A 45 -0.04 -4.45 -13.54
C TYR A 45 0.27 -5.08 -12.18
N LEU A 46 1.12 -4.42 -11.38
CA LEU A 46 1.45 -4.91 -10.04
C LEU A 46 0.25 -4.80 -9.10
N ALA A 47 -0.54 -3.73 -9.20
CA ALA A 47 -1.77 -3.58 -8.42
C ALA A 47 -2.69 -4.78 -8.65
N ARG A 48 -2.94 -5.12 -9.90
CA ARG A 48 -3.79 -6.25 -10.28
C ARG A 48 -3.19 -7.59 -9.86
N ARG A 49 -1.92 -7.85 -10.22
CA ARG A 49 -1.25 -9.12 -9.88
C ARG A 49 -1.23 -9.36 -8.37
N ASP A 50 -0.85 -8.36 -7.59
CA ASP A 50 -0.69 -8.51 -6.14
C ASP A 50 -2.07 -8.57 -5.44
N SER A 51 -3.10 -7.87 -5.95
CA SER A 51 -4.46 -7.99 -5.45
C SER A 51 -5.06 -9.38 -5.74
N GLU A 52 -4.78 -9.98 -6.88
CA GLU A 52 -5.23 -11.34 -7.20
C GLU A 52 -4.50 -12.38 -6.35
N TRP A 53 -3.19 -12.27 -6.22
CA TRP A 53 -2.34 -13.24 -5.50
C TRP A 53 -2.55 -13.20 -3.99
N MET A 54 -2.41 -12.02 -3.40
CA MET A 54 -2.58 -11.85 -1.95
C MET A 54 -4.06 -11.78 -1.57
N GLY A 55 -4.92 -11.43 -2.54
CA GLY A 55 -6.37 -11.43 -2.37
C GLY A 55 -6.92 -12.78 -1.92
N MET A 56 -6.42 -13.88 -2.46
CA MET A 56 -6.81 -15.23 -2.02
C MET A 56 -6.53 -15.45 -0.53
N LEU A 57 -5.37 -14.98 -0.05
CA LEU A 57 -5.01 -15.06 1.37
C LEU A 57 -5.95 -14.21 2.24
N PHE A 58 -6.20 -12.96 1.84
CA PHE A 58 -7.06 -12.05 2.58
C PHE A 58 -8.52 -12.53 2.60
N GLN A 59 -9.03 -13.05 1.48
CA GLN A 59 -10.36 -13.63 1.39
C GLN A 59 -10.50 -14.88 2.29
N PHE A 60 -9.49 -15.73 2.33
CA PHE A 60 -9.45 -16.86 3.26
C PHE A 60 -9.52 -16.40 4.72
N LEU A 61 -8.94 -15.24 5.03
CA LEU A 61 -8.98 -14.61 6.36
C LEU A 61 -10.25 -13.77 6.60
N GLY A 62 -11.21 -13.78 5.67
CA GLY A 62 -12.50 -13.12 5.80
C GLY A 62 -12.52 -11.62 5.42
N LEU A 63 -11.48 -11.12 4.75
CA LEU A 63 -11.40 -9.72 4.30
C LEU A 63 -11.72 -9.59 2.81
N THR A 64 -12.29 -8.45 2.44
CA THR A 64 -12.57 -8.09 1.05
C THR A 64 -11.42 -7.33 0.42
N VAL A 65 -11.14 -7.59 -0.87
CA VAL A 65 -10.02 -6.97 -1.59
C VAL A 65 -10.52 -6.33 -2.87
N GLY A 66 -10.20 -5.06 -3.06
CA GLY A 66 -10.47 -4.29 -4.26
C GLY A 66 -9.18 -3.87 -4.97
N CYS A 67 -9.30 -3.52 -6.25
CA CYS A 67 -8.19 -3.03 -7.07
C CYS A 67 -8.65 -1.86 -7.93
N ILE A 68 -8.00 -0.71 -7.75
CA ILE A 68 -8.22 0.49 -8.57
C ILE A 68 -7.24 0.46 -9.74
N GLN A 69 -7.77 0.64 -10.94
CA GLN A 69 -7.00 0.74 -12.17
C GLN A 69 -7.32 2.04 -12.92
N SER A 70 -6.42 2.44 -13.82
CA SER A 70 -6.67 3.57 -14.71
C SER A 70 -7.93 3.33 -15.56
N MET A 71 -8.60 4.41 -15.94
CA MET A 71 -9.84 4.40 -16.75
C MET A 71 -11.06 3.71 -16.12
N MET A 72 -11.02 3.37 -14.83
CA MET A 72 -12.16 2.78 -14.13
C MET A 72 -13.24 3.83 -13.87
N PRO A 73 -14.53 3.54 -14.15
CA PRO A 73 -15.65 4.42 -13.83
C PRO A 73 -15.79 4.70 -12.33
N SER A 74 -16.24 5.90 -11.97
CA SER A 74 -16.34 6.33 -10.57
C SER A 74 -17.21 5.42 -9.71
N GLN A 75 -18.26 4.83 -10.27
CA GLN A 75 -19.13 3.90 -9.53
C GLN A 75 -18.40 2.63 -9.14
N LEU A 76 -17.65 2.03 -10.09
CA LEU A 76 -16.83 0.84 -9.80
C LEU A 76 -15.70 1.17 -8.81
N ARG A 77 -15.11 2.38 -8.90
CA ARG A 77 -14.11 2.85 -7.93
C ARG A 77 -14.66 2.85 -6.50
N ARG A 78 -15.90 3.32 -6.30
CA ARG A 78 -16.56 3.29 -4.98
C ARG A 78 -16.69 1.89 -4.42
N GLU A 79 -17.08 0.94 -5.26
CA GLU A 79 -17.17 -0.47 -4.86
C GLU A 79 -15.82 -1.01 -4.43
N GLN A 80 -14.74 -0.66 -5.15
CA GLN A 80 -13.39 -1.06 -4.79
C GLN A 80 -12.90 -0.40 -3.50
N TYR A 81 -13.21 0.89 -3.29
CA TYR A 81 -12.89 1.58 -2.03
C TYR A 81 -13.75 1.10 -0.85
N ALA A 82 -14.89 0.48 -1.11
CA ALA A 82 -15.72 -0.12 -0.06
C ALA A 82 -15.12 -1.40 0.52
N CYS A 83 -14.15 -2.03 -0.16
CA CYS A 83 -13.43 -3.20 0.34
C CYS A 83 -12.54 -2.86 1.55
N ASP A 84 -12.17 -3.88 2.32
CA ASP A 84 -11.29 -3.74 3.49
C ASP A 84 -9.87 -3.38 3.08
N ILE A 85 -9.41 -3.89 1.94
CA ILE A 85 -8.10 -3.66 1.38
C ILE A 85 -8.26 -3.20 -0.07
N THR A 86 -7.66 -2.07 -0.45
CA THR A 86 -7.71 -1.55 -1.81
C THR A 86 -6.30 -1.39 -2.37
N TYR A 87 -6.02 -2.09 -3.46
CA TYR A 87 -4.77 -1.97 -4.23
C TYR A 87 -4.93 -0.90 -5.32
N GLY A 88 -3.85 -0.17 -5.59
CA GLY A 88 -3.83 0.82 -6.66
C GLY A 88 -2.49 1.51 -6.78
N THR A 89 -2.34 2.38 -7.77
CA THR A 89 -1.14 3.21 -7.92
C THR A 89 -1.26 4.49 -7.11
N ASN A 90 -0.12 5.10 -6.78
CA ASN A 90 -0.10 6.38 -6.07
C ASN A 90 -0.82 7.49 -6.86
N ALA A 91 -0.73 7.46 -8.19
CA ALA A 91 -1.39 8.43 -9.05
C ALA A 91 -2.92 8.32 -8.95
N GLU A 92 -3.47 7.10 -9.03
CA GLU A 92 -4.91 6.86 -8.92
C GLU A 92 -5.47 7.31 -7.57
N PHE A 93 -4.83 6.92 -6.46
CA PHE A 93 -5.23 7.37 -5.13
C PHE A 93 -5.13 8.89 -4.97
N GLY A 94 -4.07 9.50 -5.50
CA GLY A 94 -3.87 10.94 -5.43
C GLY A 94 -4.90 11.72 -6.25
N PHE A 95 -5.20 11.29 -7.47
CA PHE A 95 -6.21 11.93 -8.31
C PHE A 95 -7.63 11.76 -7.76
N ASP A 96 -7.95 10.60 -7.22
CA ASP A 96 -9.25 10.38 -6.57
C ASP A 96 -9.40 11.28 -5.33
N TYR A 97 -8.34 11.40 -4.51
CA TYR A 97 -8.34 12.31 -3.36
C TYR A 97 -8.54 13.77 -3.78
N LEU A 98 -7.82 14.23 -4.80
CA LEU A 98 -7.97 15.59 -5.30
C LEU A 98 -9.36 15.85 -5.88
N ARG A 99 -9.93 14.87 -6.58
CA ARG A 99 -11.29 14.95 -7.12
C ARG A 99 -12.34 15.03 -6.01
N ASP A 100 -12.20 14.18 -5.01
CA ASP A 100 -13.14 14.13 -3.88
C ASP A 100 -13.08 15.40 -3.01
N ASN A 101 -11.91 16.01 -2.86
CA ASN A 101 -11.76 17.21 -2.00
C ASN A 101 -11.81 18.54 -2.79
N GLY A 102 -11.54 18.52 -4.09
CA GLY A 102 -11.50 19.74 -4.89
C GLY A 102 -12.71 19.95 -5.81
N MET A 103 -13.37 18.89 -6.23
CA MET A 103 -14.41 18.96 -7.26
C MET A 103 -15.76 18.40 -6.80
N ALA A 104 -15.80 17.52 -5.81
CA ALA A 104 -17.05 16.95 -5.33
C ALA A 104 -17.83 17.97 -4.50
N THR A 105 -19.04 18.27 -4.95
CA THR A 105 -19.96 19.21 -4.27
C THR A 105 -20.74 18.53 -3.14
N SER A 106 -20.87 17.21 -3.19
CA SER A 106 -21.59 16.41 -2.21
C SER A 106 -20.83 15.13 -1.82
N LYS A 107 -21.10 14.63 -0.61
CA LYS A 107 -20.54 13.34 -0.16
C LYS A 107 -20.92 12.16 -1.05
N SER A 108 -22.04 12.27 -1.78
CA SER A 108 -22.49 11.23 -2.71
C SER A 108 -21.65 11.16 -3.98
N GLU A 109 -20.87 12.18 -4.30
CA GLU A 109 -19.98 12.23 -5.46
C GLU A 109 -18.57 11.72 -5.12
N GLN A 110 -18.21 11.69 -3.86
CA GLN A 110 -16.92 11.19 -3.40
C GLN A 110 -16.78 9.68 -3.65
N VAL A 111 -15.64 9.25 -4.15
CA VAL A 111 -15.35 7.84 -4.44
C VAL A 111 -14.62 7.15 -3.28
N GLN A 112 -13.78 7.89 -2.56
CA GLN A 112 -13.09 7.35 -1.39
C GLN A 112 -14.02 7.36 -0.18
N ARG A 113 -13.88 6.38 0.70
CA ARG A 113 -14.60 6.40 1.99
C ARG A 113 -14.21 7.67 2.74
N GLY A 114 -15.21 8.38 3.30
CA GLY A 114 -14.98 9.60 4.06
C GLY A 114 -13.84 9.42 5.08
N THR A 115 -12.94 10.35 5.09
CA THR A 115 -11.67 10.41 5.80
C THR A 115 -11.82 10.41 7.32
N THR A 116 -11.99 9.25 7.91
CA THR A 116 -11.89 9.14 9.37
C THR A 116 -10.62 8.39 9.81
N SER A 117 -9.68 8.28 8.99
CA SER A 117 -8.26 7.93 9.15
C SER A 117 -7.75 7.18 7.93
N PRO A 118 -7.01 7.80 7.05
CA PRO A 118 -6.26 7.06 6.04
C PRO A 118 -5.08 6.41 6.75
N LEU A 119 -5.19 5.14 7.08
CA LEU A 119 -4.00 4.37 7.36
C LEU A 119 -3.28 4.17 6.03
N TRP A 120 -2.50 5.17 5.63
CA TRP A 120 -1.65 5.10 4.46
C TRP A 120 -0.54 4.11 4.74
N THR A 121 -0.78 2.85 4.52
CA THR A 121 0.32 1.92 4.38
C THR A 121 0.95 2.21 3.03
N LYS A 122 1.87 3.17 3.01
CA LYS A 122 2.66 3.55 1.85
C LYS A 122 3.62 2.41 1.53
N TRP A 123 3.06 1.37 0.94
CA TRP A 123 3.84 0.26 0.42
C TRP A 123 4.10 0.50 -1.05
N THR A 124 5.27 0.96 -1.37
CA THR A 124 5.81 0.91 -2.73
C THR A 124 6.93 -0.12 -2.73
N PRO A 125 6.78 -1.25 -3.41
CA PRO A 125 7.88 -2.21 -3.56
C PRO A 125 9.16 -1.57 -4.08
N SER A 126 9.06 -0.50 -4.87
CA SER A 126 10.19 0.26 -5.41
C SER A 126 10.92 1.11 -4.38
N LEU A 127 10.28 1.57 -3.31
CA LEU A 127 10.95 2.31 -2.23
C LEU A 127 11.75 1.38 -1.31
N LEU A 128 11.50 0.08 -1.39
CA LEU A 128 12.16 -0.95 -0.60
C LEU A 128 13.16 -1.77 -1.42
N THR A 129 13.31 -1.49 -2.71
CA THR A 129 14.35 -2.11 -3.53
C THR A 129 15.52 -1.15 -3.64
N LYS A 130 16.62 -1.51 -2.99
CA LYS A 130 17.91 -1.00 -3.43
C LYS A 130 18.07 -1.37 -4.90
N PRO A 131 18.42 -0.44 -5.81
CA PRO A 131 18.76 -0.81 -7.17
C PRO A 131 19.86 -1.88 -7.09
N ALA A 132 19.72 -2.96 -7.85
CA ALA A 132 20.75 -3.97 -7.94
C ALA A 132 22.05 -3.27 -8.36
N PRO A 133 23.18 -3.48 -7.68
CA PRO A 133 24.44 -2.92 -8.12
C PRO A 133 24.71 -3.41 -9.55
N PRO A 134 25.30 -2.58 -10.41
CA PRO A 134 25.65 -3.01 -11.76
C PRO A 134 26.50 -4.28 -11.65
N SER A 135 26.25 -5.25 -12.51
CA SER A 135 26.80 -6.61 -12.48
C SER A 135 28.33 -6.73 -12.52
N SER A 136 29.05 -5.62 -12.51
CA SER A 136 30.53 -5.53 -12.54
C SER A 136 31.18 -5.32 -11.18
N PHE A 137 30.42 -5.17 -10.08
CA PHE A 137 31.02 -5.06 -8.74
C PHE A 137 30.72 -6.32 -7.91
N PRO A 138 31.75 -6.96 -7.34
CA PRO A 138 31.54 -8.04 -6.39
C PRO A 138 30.75 -7.46 -5.19
N ALA A 139 29.65 -8.13 -4.83
CA ALA A 139 28.82 -7.74 -3.70
C ALA A 139 29.69 -7.69 -2.43
N PRO A 140 29.61 -6.60 -1.64
CA PRO A 140 30.26 -6.59 -0.32
C PRO A 140 29.63 -7.71 0.53
N ARG A 141 30.45 -8.52 1.18
CA ARG A 141 30.00 -9.56 2.11
C ARG A 141 29.16 -8.89 3.18
N SER A 142 27.90 -9.27 3.27
CA SER A 142 27.00 -8.82 4.32
C SER A 142 27.53 -9.28 5.67
N SER A 143 27.94 -8.33 6.52
CA SER A 143 28.12 -8.61 7.94
C SER A 143 26.74 -8.88 8.56
N PRO A 144 26.58 -9.92 9.39
CA PRO A 144 25.33 -10.17 10.08
C PRO A 144 25.11 -9.10 11.16
N GLY A 145 24.02 -8.35 11.02
CA GLY A 145 23.49 -7.52 12.09
C GLY A 145 23.72 -6.03 11.95
N ASN A 146 22.83 -5.35 11.26
CA ASN A 146 22.22 -4.10 11.68
C ASN A 146 21.11 -3.73 10.68
N SER A 147 19.89 -4.12 11.00
CA SER A 147 18.71 -3.54 10.33
C SER A 147 18.59 -2.10 10.83
N SER A 148 19.11 -1.14 10.08
CA SER A 148 18.88 0.29 10.38
C SER A 148 17.41 0.61 10.17
N MET A 149 16.67 0.74 11.24
CA MET A 149 15.29 1.22 11.23
C MET A 149 15.30 2.74 11.27
N ILE A 150 14.82 3.38 10.22
CA ILE A 150 14.64 4.83 10.16
C ILE A 150 13.17 5.11 10.44
N PRO A 151 12.81 5.93 11.43
CA PRO A 151 11.43 6.32 11.67
C PRO A 151 10.91 7.15 10.49
N CYS A 152 9.73 6.80 9.98
CA CYS A 152 8.99 7.66 9.06
C CYS A 152 8.55 8.94 9.79
N ALA A 153 8.47 10.05 9.06
CA ALA A 153 8.09 11.36 9.55
C ALA A 153 6.94 11.33 10.57
N PRO A 154 6.87 12.30 11.50
CA PRO A 154 5.89 12.31 12.58
C PRO A 154 4.46 12.26 12.06
N PRO A 155 3.50 11.74 12.85
CA PRO A 155 2.11 11.69 12.45
C PRO A 155 1.57 13.10 12.16
N LEU A 156 0.74 13.21 11.12
CA LEU A 156 0.11 14.45 10.62
C LEU A 156 -0.79 15.19 11.63
N SER A 157 -0.71 14.88 12.91
CA SER A 157 -1.38 15.63 13.99
C SER A 157 -0.65 16.91 14.42
N ALA A 158 0.44 17.29 13.72
CA ALA A 158 1.23 18.48 14.02
C ALA A 158 1.15 19.58 12.93
N TRP A 159 0.11 19.53 12.05
CA TRP A 159 -0.21 20.58 11.09
C TRP A 159 -1.68 20.98 11.20
#